data_07c22a38361fdacceae7a4675958fd4c
#
_entry.id   07c22a38361fdacceae7a4675958fd4c
#
_cell.length_a   1.000
_cell.length_b   1.000
_cell.length_c   1.000
_cell.angle_alpha   90.00
_cell.angle_beta   90.00
_cell.angle_gamma   90.00
#
_symmetry.space_group_name_H-M   'P 1'
#
loop_
_entity.id
_entity.type
_entity.pdbx_description
1 polymer ?
#
loop_
_entity_poly.entity_id
_entity_poly.type
_entity_poly.pdbx_seq_one_letter_code
_entity_poly.pdbx_strand_id
1 'polypeptide(L)'
;MRTHYCGEVDESLVGQEIEVCGWVHRRRDHGGVIFIDLRDREGLLQVVFDPDRPEIFAEAERIRSEYVLKVKGLVRPRPEGTVNPNMRTGQVEVLAYELETLNKAETPPFHHDEQANEDVRLKYRYLDLRRENMLSNLMLRHRVTGAMRDFLDNNGFVDVETPMLTRATPEGARDYIVPSRTNPGKFFALPQSPQIFKQLLMMSGLDRYYQIVRCFRDEDLRADRQPEFTQLDVEMSFVDEAAVTNTMEELMRFVFKDTLDVELPNPFPRMSYAEAMKRFGSDKPDLRIDLELVEVADLMAGVDFKVFAGPAADPEGRVAALCVPGGAEMSRKIIDDYTKYVSRYGARGLAYIKVNDIDAGAEGLQSPILKFLPDETVQGILERTEAKSGDLIFFGADKARVVNDALGALRCRVGEDRGLVADGWAPLWVVDFPMFEKDASGKRWTSLHHPFTAPSIDDADALRADPGQALSRAYDMVLNGSEIGGGSIRIHDQDMQAAVFELLDISDEEAEEKFGFLLTALQYGCPPHGGVAFGLDRIVMLMAGAESIRDVIAFPKTQTASCLLTNAPGEVSGEQLKETGIRVRAPRAE
;
A
#
# COMPACT_ATOMS: atom_id res chain seq x y z
N MET A 1 25.43 -17.91 25.69
CA MET A 1 26.09 -16.68 25.27
C MET A 1 25.41 -15.48 25.92
N ARG A 2 24.10 -15.31 25.86
CA ARG A 2 23.35 -14.35 26.67
C ARG A 2 22.28 -15.07 27.48
N THR A 3 21.97 -14.54 28.67
CA THR A 3 20.88 -15.06 29.51
C THR A 3 19.59 -14.28 29.29
N HIS A 4 19.70 -12.98 28.97
CA HIS A 4 18.57 -12.07 28.78
C HIS A 4 18.82 -11.15 27.57
N TYR A 5 17.74 -10.69 26.94
CA TYR A 5 17.78 -9.58 26.00
C TYR A 5 17.90 -8.25 26.75
N CYS A 6 18.59 -7.28 26.14
CA CYS A 6 18.80 -5.96 26.74
C CYS A 6 17.48 -5.27 27.10
N GLY A 7 16.54 -5.23 26.17
CA GLY A 7 15.25 -4.56 26.38
C GLY A 7 14.26 -5.28 27.31
N GLU A 8 14.58 -6.48 27.77
CA GLU A 8 13.75 -7.28 28.69
C GLU A 8 14.20 -7.21 30.15
N VAL A 9 15.33 -6.53 30.43
CA VAL A 9 15.85 -6.38 31.80
C VAL A 9 15.00 -5.37 32.55
N ASP A 10 14.38 -5.80 33.64
CA ASP A 10 13.51 -4.98 34.48
C ASP A 10 13.82 -5.12 35.99
N GLU A 11 13.01 -4.50 36.82
CA GLU A 11 13.17 -4.47 38.27
C GLU A 11 13.09 -5.86 38.94
N SER A 12 12.44 -6.85 38.29
CA SER A 12 12.34 -8.22 38.83
C SER A 12 13.68 -8.96 38.85
N LEU A 13 14.65 -8.48 38.05
CA LEU A 13 16.00 -9.04 37.95
C LEU A 13 16.99 -8.36 38.90
N VAL A 14 16.59 -7.37 39.69
CA VAL A 14 17.48 -6.66 40.63
C VAL A 14 18.12 -7.65 41.60
N GLY A 15 19.45 -7.56 41.73
CA GLY A 15 20.26 -8.47 42.56
C GLY A 15 20.69 -9.75 41.85
N GLN A 16 20.28 -9.97 40.61
CA GLN A 16 20.72 -11.12 39.81
C GLN A 16 21.91 -10.76 38.90
N GLU A 17 22.81 -11.72 38.72
CA GLU A 17 23.84 -11.64 37.68
C GLU A 17 23.28 -12.12 36.35
N ILE A 18 23.48 -11.31 35.30
CA ILE A 18 23.03 -11.62 33.95
C ILE A 18 24.17 -11.47 32.94
N GLU A 19 24.03 -12.16 31.81
CA GLU A 19 24.85 -11.96 30.61
C GLU A 19 23.98 -11.36 29.51
N VAL A 20 24.42 -10.23 28.94
CA VAL A 20 23.76 -9.56 27.83
C VAL A 20 24.74 -9.38 26.66
N CYS A 21 24.22 -9.41 25.44
CA CYS A 21 24.98 -9.15 24.22
C CYS A 21 24.24 -8.15 23.34
N GLY A 22 24.99 -7.21 22.73
CA GLY A 22 24.36 -6.22 21.88
C GLY A 22 25.39 -5.30 21.23
N TRP A 23 24.88 -4.31 20.54
CA TRP A 23 25.65 -3.25 19.90
C TRP A 23 25.70 -2.02 20.79
N VAL A 24 26.86 -1.35 20.83
CA VAL A 24 27.02 -0.06 21.53
C VAL A 24 26.20 1.00 20.78
N HIS A 25 25.10 1.41 21.36
CA HIS A 25 24.28 2.51 20.83
C HIS A 25 24.93 3.86 21.16
N ARG A 26 25.29 4.06 22.43
CA ARG A 26 25.92 5.30 22.91
C ARG A 26 26.86 5.00 24.06
N ARG A 27 28.02 5.69 24.05
CA ARG A 27 28.99 5.72 25.18
C ARG A 27 29.03 7.12 25.76
N ARG A 28 29.01 7.21 27.07
CA ARG A 28 29.15 8.46 27.84
C ARG A 28 30.21 8.26 28.93
N ASP A 29 30.98 9.30 29.23
CA ASP A 29 31.93 9.35 30.31
C ASP A 29 31.53 10.53 31.21
N HIS A 30 31.22 10.25 32.47
CA HIS A 30 30.81 11.26 33.44
C HIS A 30 31.60 11.09 34.71
N GLY A 31 32.63 11.93 34.86
CA GLY A 31 33.40 12.01 36.09
C GLY A 31 34.16 10.76 36.48
N GLY A 32 34.62 9.97 35.49
CA GLY A 32 35.38 8.76 35.71
C GLY A 32 34.50 7.47 35.81
N VAL A 33 33.24 7.56 35.51
CA VAL A 33 32.35 6.38 35.31
C VAL A 33 31.92 6.33 33.86
N ILE A 34 32.02 5.16 33.22
CA ILE A 34 31.65 4.96 31.84
C ILE A 34 30.26 4.31 31.79
N PHE A 35 29.36 4.91 31.02
CA PHE A 35 28.04 4.42 30.73
C PHE A 35 27.93 4.01 29.26
N ILE A 36 27.45 2.81 29.00
CA ILE A 36 27.17 2.31 27.66
C ILE A 36 25.69 1.93 27.57
N ASP A 37 24.98 2.54 26.62
CA ASP A 37 23.67 2.07 26.25
C ASP A 37 23.89 0.93 25.23
N LEU A 38 23.65 -0.29 25.66
CA LEU A 38 23.77 -1.50 24.85
C LEU A 38 22.41 -1.81 24.21
N ARG A 39 22.41 -2.06 22.93
CA ARG A 39 21.20 -2.28 22.12
C ARG A 39 21.14 -3.69 21.56
N ASP A 40 19.98 -4.28 21.66
CA ASP A 40 19.60 -5.46 20.86
C ASP A 40 18.22 -5.26 20.22
N ARG A 41 17.60 -6.32 19.72
CA ARG A 41 16.29 -6.20 19.06
C ARG A 41 15.13 -5.85 20.01
N GLU A 42 15.27 -6.13 21.31
CA GLU A 42 14.22 -5.87 22.31
C GLU A 42 14.35 -4.48 22.93
N GLY A 43 15.49 -3.79 22.72
CA GLY A 43 15.67 -2.41 23.14
C GLY A 43 17.05 -2.07 23.68
N LEU A 44 17.09 -1.06 24.54
CA LEU A 44 18.30 -0.49 25.13
C LEU A 44 18.42 -0.88 26.60
N LEU A 45 19.65 -1.11 27.05
CA LEU A 45 20.00 -1.33 28.46
C LEU A 45 21.23 -0.51 28.82
N GLN A 46 21.19 0.24 29.91
CA GLN A 46 22.37 0.94 30.42
C GLN A 46 23.29 -0.05 31.14
N VAL A 47 24.54 -0.07 30.72
CA VAL A 47 25.64 -0.81 31.36
C VAL A 47 26.63 0.21 31.96
N VAL A 48 27.03 -0.03 33.18
CA VAL A 48 27.92 0.87 33.96
C VAL A 48 29.27 0.19 34.22
N PHE A 49 30.34 0.90 33.91
CA PHE A 49 31.71 0.49 34.20
C PHE A 49 32.28 1.42 35.26
N ASP A 50 32.60 0.84 36.40
CA ASP A 50 33.11 1.53 37.58
C ASP A 50 34.64 1.54 37.57
N PRO A 51 35.32 2.66 37.87
CA PRO A 51 36.77 2.74 37.96
C PRO A 51 37.37 1.84 39.04
N ASP A 52 36.58 1.40 40.02
CA ASP A 52 37.01 0.43 41.04
C ASP A 52 37.41 -0.94 40.43
N ARG A 53 37.13 -1.14 39.14
CA ARG A 53 37.51 -2.31 38.35
C ARG A 53 38.42 -1.90 37.17
N PRO A 54 39.71 -1.61 37.42
CA PRO A 54 40.55 -0.93 36.45
C PRO A 54 40.77 -1.70 35.14
N GLU A 55 40.77 -3.02 35.14
CA GLU A 55 40.99 -3.83 33.93
C GLU A 55 39.83 -3.69 32.92
N ILE A 56 38.59 -3.88 33.36
CA ILE A 56 37.43 -3.75 32.48
C ILE A 56 37.13 -2.27 32.16
N PHE A 57 37.44 -1.37 33.09
CA PHE A 57 37.33 0.08 32.86
C PHE A 57 38.24 0.55 31.72
N ALA A 58 39.50 0.13 31.71
CA ALA A 58 40.46 0.45 30.65
C ALA A 58 40.04 -0.14 29.29
N GLU A 59 39.34 -1.28 29.29
CA GLU A 59 38.75 -1.82 28.07
C GLU A 59 37.56 -0.98 27.63
N ALA A 60 36.67 -0.60 28.55
CA ALA A 60 35.49 0.23 28.26
C ALA A 60 35.86 1.63 27.71
N GLU A 61 37.02 2.20 28.09
CA GLU A 61 37.52 3.46 27.50
C GLU A 61 37.76 3.37 25.99
N ARG A 62 38.12 2.19 25.49
CA ARG A 62 38.45 1.93 24.07
C ARG A 62 37.22 1.63 23.21
N ILE A 63 36.09 1.40 23.83
CA ILE A 63 34.83 1.08 23.13
C ILE A 63 34.35 2.27 22.30
N ARG A 64 33.84 1.98 21.12
CA ARG A 64 33.22 2.95 20.19
C ARG A 64 31.82 2.50 19.81
N SER A 65 31.09 3.43 19.20
CA SER A 65 29.74 3.14 18.68
C SER A 65 29.73 1.92 17.76
N GLU A 66 28.67 1.14 17.82
CA GLU A 66 28.41 -0.08 17.03
C GLU A 66 29.37 -1.25 17.32
N TYR A 67 30.29 -1.16 18.29
CA TYR A 67 31.01 -2.36 18.74
C TYR A 67 30.00 -3.39 19.28
N VAL A 68 30.27 -4.66 19.03
CA VAL A 68 29.46 -5.77 19.57
C VAL A 68 30.09 -6.25 20.86
N LEU A 69 29.36 -6.17 21.94
CA LEU A 69 29.83 -6.51 23.27
C LEU A 69 29.06 -7.69 23.86
N LYS A 70 29.76 -8.45 24.68
CA LYS A 70 29.17 -9.33 25.68
C LYS A 70 29.53 -8.80 27.06
N VAL A 71 28.56 -8.60 27.90
CA VAL A 71 28.72 -8.04 29.24
C VAL A 71 28.08 -8.99 30.24
N LYS A 72 28.80 -9.32 31.31
CA LYS A 72 28.24 -9.98 32.49
C LYS A 72 28.29 -9.01 33.65
N GLY A 73 27.21 -8.90 34.41
CA GLY A 73 27.11 -7.97 35.50
C GLY A 73 25.89 -8.15 36.36
N LEU A 74 25.81 -7.34 37.42
CA LEU A 74 24.73 -7.32 38.39
C LEU A 74 23.67 -6.31 37.97
N VAL A 75 22.43 -6.72 37.91
CA VAL A 75 21.28 -5.81 37.74
C VAL A 75 21.05 -5.05 39.05
N ARG A 76 21.03 -3.72 38.96
CA ARG A 76 20.73 -2.85 40.11
C ARG A 76 19.78 -1.72 39.73
N PRO A 77 19.04 -1.14 40.70
CA PRO A 77 18.26 0.06 40.45
C PRO A 77 19.19 1.20 40.02
N ARG A 78 18.75 2.06 39.13
CA ARG A 78 19.47 3.32 38.87
C ARG A 78 19.43 4.21 40.11
N PRO A 79 20.50 4.98 40.39
CA PRO A 79 20.51 5.94 41.48
C PRO A 79 19.34 6.93 41.38
N GLU A 80 18.88 7.42 42.54
CA GLU A 80 17.82 8.41 42.62
C GLU A 80 18.13 9.64 41.73
N GLY A 81 17.14 10.09 40.95
CA GLY A 81 17.32 11.20 40.00
C GLY A 81 17.96 10.84 38.66
N THR A 82 18.37 9.57 38.42
CA THR A 82 18.94 9.11 37.15
C THR A 82 18.04 8.15 36.36
N VAL A 83 16.83 7.90 36.87
CA VAL A 83 15.80 7.11 36.16
C VAL A 83 15.47 7.77 34.83
N ASN A 84 15.43 6.99 33.76
CA ASN A 84 15.10 7.48 32.41
C ASN A 84 13.71 6.98 31.99
N PRO A 85 12.67 7.83 32.06
CA PRO A 85 11.31 7.41 31.68
C PRO A 85 11.14 7.12 30.18
N ASN A 86 12.09 7.54 29.34
CA ASN A 86 12.06 7.30 27.89
C ASN A 86 12.68 5.93 27.48
N MET A 87 13.14 5.15 28.43
CA MET A 87 13.65 3.80 28.19
C MET A 87 12.78 2.79 28.95
N ARG A 88 12.38 1.70 28.30
CA ARG A 88 11.67 0.61 28.96
C ARG A 88 12.42 0.05 30.16
N THR A 89 13.74 -0.06 30.05
CA THR A 89 14.66 -0.51 31.12
C THR A 89 15.15 0.61 32.02
N GLY A 90 14.55 1.79 31.94
CA GLY A 90 15.07 3.02 32.54
C GLY A 90 15.12 3.06 34.05
N GLN A 91 14.51 2.12 34.77
CA GLN A 91 14.56 1.96 36.22
C GLN A 91 15.82 1.23 36.70
N VAL A 92 16.43 0.42 35.81
CA VAL A 92 17.55 -0.45 36.15
C VAL A 92 18.77 -0.18 35.28
N GLU A 93 19.90 -0.68 35.72
CA GLU A 93 21.16 -0.70 35.00
C GLU A 93 21.96 -1.95 35.37
N VAL A 94 22.95 -2.32 34.54
CA VAL A 94 23.85 -3.44 34.82
C VAL A 94 25.22 -2.89 35.21
N LEU A 95 25.64 -3.19 36.43
CA LEU A 95 27.02 -2.98 36.87
C LEU A 95 27.92 -4.09 36.30
N ALA A 96 28.76 -3.76 35.34
CA ALA A 96 29.61 -4.72 34.63
C ALA A 96 30.70 -5.34 35.51
N TYR A 97 30.81 -6.66 35.42
CA TYR A 97 31.89 -7.44 36.05
C TYR A 97 32.88 -8.02 35.05
N GLU A 98 32.38 -8.43 33.90
CA GLU A 98 33.14 -8.95 32.78
C GLU A 98 32.69 -8.25 31.50
N LEU A 99 33.64 -7.98 30.63
CA LEU A 99 33.47 -7.35 29.34
C LEU A 99 34.28 -8.12 28.30
N GLU A 100 33.63 -8.46 27.19
CA GLU A 100 34.26 -9.05 26.02
C GLU A 100 33.82 -8.29 24.78
N THR A 101 34.77 -7.74 24.04
CA THR A 101 34.55 -7.15 22.74
C THR A 101 34.49 -8.25 21.70
N LEU A 102 33.26 -8.67 21.30
CA LEU A 102 33.06 -9.73 20.32
C LEU A 102 33.47 -9.30 18.92
N ASN A 103 33.17 -8.03 18.57
CA ASN A 103 33.57 -7.44 17.29
C ASN A 103 33.73 -5.93 17.40
N LYS A 104 34.68 -5.38 16.65
CA LYS A 104 34.88 -3.95 16.53
C LYS A 104 34.24 -3.42 15.27
N ALA A 105 33.64 -2.25 15.35
CA ALA A 105 33.04 -1.57 14.19
C ALA A 105 33.93 -0.42 13.73
N GLU A 106 33.94 -0.14 12.46
CA GLU A 106 34.38 1.13 11.91
C GLU A 106 33.31 2.20 12.16
N THR A 107 33.67 3.48 11.95
CA THR A 107 32.70 4.56 12.05
C THR A 107 31.59 4.37 11.04
N PRO A 108 30.32 4.25 11.47
CA PRO A 108 29.20 4.03 10.55
C PRO A 108 29.00 5.27 9.64
N PRO A 109 28.50 5.07 8.41
CA PRO A 109 28.26 6.16 7.47
C PRO A 109 27.16 7.14 7.89
N PHE A 110 26.34 6.78 8.88
CA PHE A 110 25.33 7.61 9.53
C PHE A 110 25.05 7.07 10.93
N HIS A 111 24.58 7.93 11.83
CA HIS A 111 24.12 7.55 13.15
C HIS A 111 22.60 7.27 13.15
N HIS A 112 22.12 6.51 14.13
CA HIS A 112 20.70 6.11 14.20
C HIS A 112 19.74 7.29 14.30
N ASP A 113 20.16 8.38 14.94
CA ASP A 113 19.37 9.59 15.16
C ASP A 113 19.47 10.59 14.00
N GLU A 114 20.31 10.33 12.99
CA GLU A 114 20.52 11.23 11.86
C GLU A 114 19.54 10.95 10.72
N GLN A 115 19.05 12.01 10.09
CA GLN A 115 18.36 11.92 8.81
C GLN A 115 19.38 11.65 7.70
N ALA A 116 19.56 10.40 7.33
CA ALA A 116 20.38 10.02 6.19
C ALA A 116 19.55 9.99 4.90
N ASN A 117 20.21 10.30 3.79
CA ASN A 117 19.63 10.17 2.45
C ASN A 117 19.17 8.71 2.20
N GLU A 118 18.06 8.51 1.49
CA GLU A 118 17.50 7.20 1.21
C GLU A 118 18.52 6.26 0.54
N ASP A 119 19.29 6.73 -0.43
CA ASP A 119 20.31 5.92 -1.13
C ASP A 119 21.38 5.39 -0.17
N VAL A 120 21.81 6.20 0.78
CA VAL A 120 22.79 5.78 1.81
C VAL A 120 22.16 4.75 2.74
N ARG A 121 20.90 4.96 3.17
CA ARG A 121 20.13 4.01 3.97
C ARG A 121 19.96 2.67 3.25
N LEU A 122 19.63 2.67 1.96
CA LEU A 122 19.47 1.46 1.15
C LEU A 122 20.80 0.75 0.88
N LYS A 123 21.89 1.49 0.69
CA LYS A 123 23.23 0.92 0.51
C LYS A 123 23.73 0.21 1.76
N TYR A 124 23.51 0.81 2.94
CA TYR A 124 23.89 0.25 4.23
C TYR A 124 22.65 -0.24 4.99
N ARG A 125 21.74 -0.90 4.30
CA ARG A 125 20.43 -1.29 4.84
C ARG A 125 20.50 -2.08 6.14
N TYR A 126 21.51 -2.92 6.33
CA TYR A 126 21.73 -3.65 7.57
C TYR A 126 22.04 -2.74 8.79
N LEU A 127 22.54 -1.52 8.58
CA LEU A 127 22.65 -0.52 9.63
C LEU A 127 21.33 0.22 9.83
N ASP A 128 20.65 0.57 8.76
CA ASP A 128 19.35 1.24 8.81
C ASP A 128 18.29 0.40 9.53
N LEU A 129 18.31 -0.93 9.34
CA LEU A 129 17.44 -1.89 10.04
C LEU A 129 17.69 -2.00 11.55
N ARG A 130 18.79 -1.42 12.07
CA ARG A 130 19.04 -1.31 13.52
C ARG A 130 18.28 -0.15 14.17
N ARG A 131 17.69 0.75 13.39
CA ARG A 131 16.85 1.85 13.90
C ARG A 131 15.57 1.28 14.51
N GLU A 132 15.13 1.89 15.60
CA GLU A 132 13.95 1.44 16.33
C GLU A 132 12.70 1.38 15.47
N ASN A 133 12.44 2.43 14.68
CA ASN A 133 11.29 2.48 13.77
C ASN A 133 11.35 1.40 12.68
N MET A 134 12.53 1.14 12.10
CA MET A 134 12.71 0.11 11.08
C MET A 134 12.53 -1.29 11.66
N LEU A 135 13.07 -1.52 12.84
CA LEU A 135 12.93 -2.79 13.55
C LEU A 135 11.48 -3.02 13.95
N SER A 136 10.80 -2.02 14.53
CA SER A 136 9.39 -2.12 14.92
C SER A 136 8.47 -2.40 13.74
N ASN A 137 8.74 -1.82 12.57
CA ASN A 137 8.01 -2.11 11.33
C ASN A 137 8.14 -3.58 10.92
N LEU A 138 9.36 -4.14 10.97
CA LEU A 138 9.56 -5.56 10.66
C LEU A 138 8.93 -6.49 11.69
N MET A 139 8.95 -6.12 12.98
CA MET A 139 8.28 -6.87 14.03
C MET A 139 6.76 -6.80 13.90
N LEU A 140 6.20 -5.64 13.50
CA LEU A 140 4.78 -5.52 13.17
C LEU A 140 4.43 -6.41 11.98
N ARG A 141 5.22 -6.38 10.91
CA ARG A 141 5.05 -7.27 9.75
C ARG A 141 5.02 -8.74 10.15
N HIS A 142 5.93 -9.16 11.01
CA HIS A 142 5.97 -10.53 11.53
C HIS A 142 4.69 -10.91 12.26
N ARG A 143 4.20 -10.04 13.18
CA ARG A 143 2.95 -10.28 13.93
C ARG A 143 1.73 -10.32 13.01
N VAL A 144 1.61 -9.35 12.08
CA VAL A 144 0.53 -9.32 11.08
C VAL A 144 0.49 -10.61 10.26
N THR A 145 1.67 -11.07 9.80
CA THR A 145 1.79 -12.32 9.04
C THR A 145 1.39 -13.54 9.87
N GLY A 146 1.78 -13.58 11.15
CA GLY A 146 1.38 -14.62 12.10
C GLY A 146 -0.12 -14.64 12.31
N ALA A 147 -0.72 -13.49 12.64
CA ALA A 147 -2.17 -13.36 12.86
C ALA A 147 -2.99 -13.78 11.63
N MET A 148 -2.53 -13.42 10.41
CA MET A 148 -3.19 -13.86 9.17
C MET A 148 -3.20 -15.38 9.04
N ARG A 149 -2.07 -16.05 9.32
CA ARG A 149 -1.99 -17.52 9.29
C ARG A 149 -2.87 -18.14 10.34
N ASP A 150 -2.79 -17.67 11.58
CA ASP A 150 -3.58 -18.19 12.70
C ASP A 150 -5.08 -18.13 12.41
N PHE A 151 -5.56 -17.02 11.86
CA PHE A 151 -6.97 -16.89 11.47
C PHE A 151 -7.35 -17.89 10.37
N LEU A 152 -6.56 -17.94 9.29
CA LEU A 152 -6.87 -18.76 8.12
C LEU A 152 -6.81 -20.25 8.43
N ASP A 153 -5.78 -20.72 9.16
CA ASP A 153 -5.65 -22.12 9.60
C ASP A 153 -6.83 -22.53 10.47
N ASN A 154 -7.26 -21.67 11.42
CA ASN A 154 -8.41 -21.93 12.29
C ASN A 154 -9.76 -21.90 11.53
N ASN A 155 -9.81 -21.31 10.34
CA ASN A 155 -10.99 -21.30 9.48
C ASN A 155 -10.94 -22.33 8.33
N GLY A 156 -10.03 -23.30 8.42
CA GLY A 156 -9.95 -24.46 7.52
C GLY A 156 -9.34 -24.15 6.15
N PHE A 157 -8.57 -23.05 6.05
CA PHE A 157 -7.75 -22.78 4.87
C PHE A 157 -6.45 -23.59 4.93
N VAL A 158 -5.92 -23.92 3.77
CA VAL A 158 -4.67 -24.68 3.61
C VAL A 158 -3.64 -23.81 2.92
N ASP A 159 -2.47 -23.65 3.55
CA ASP A 159 -1.32 -22.96 2.96
C ASP A 159 -0.65 -23.87 1.93
N VAL A 160 -0.69 -23.47 0.64
CA VAL A 160 -0.12 -24.25 -0.46
C VAL A 160 0.78 -23.39 -1.31
N GLU A 161 2.04 -23.80 -1.44
CA GLU A 161 3.00 -23.13 -2.32
C GLU A 161 2.68 -23.37 -3.81
N THR A 162 2.82 -22.30 -4.59
CA THR A 162 2.68 -22.32 -6.05
C THR A 162 4.01 -22.04 -6.73
N PRO A 163 4.21 -22.45 -7.99
CA PRO A 163 5.49 -22.28 -8.67
C PRO A 163 5.91 -20.83 -8.84
N MET A 164 7.20 -20.54 -8.57
CA MET A 164 7.85 -19.26 -8.92
C MET A 164 8.40 -19.30 -10.35
N LEU A 165 8.85 -20.45 -10.86
CA LEU A 165 9.26 -20.63 -12.24
C LEU A 165 8.06 -21.14 -13.03
N THR A 166 7.33 -20.25 -13.67
CA THR A 166 6.11 -20.57 -14.40
C THR A 166 6.18 -20.04 -15.85
N ARG A 167 5.06 -20.08 -16.55
CA ARG A 167 4.90 -19.49 -17.87
C ARG A 167 4.42 -18.04 -17.73
N ALA A 168 4.79 -17.19 -18.69
CA ALA A 168 4.27 -15.85 -18.80
C ALA A 168 2.73 -15.87 -18.92
N THR A 169 2.05 -15.11 -18.06
CA THR A 169 0.59 -14.94 -18.09
C THR A 169 0.27 -13.45 -18.13
N PRO A 170 -0.51 -12.98 -19.09
CA PRO A 170 -0.83 -11.56 -19.21
C PRO A 170 -1.85 -11.15 -18.14
N GLU A 171 -1.35 -10.65 -17.01
CA GLU A 171 -2.17 -10.12 -15.90
C GLU A 171 -2.13 -8.58 -15.81
N GLY A 172 -1.64 -7.89 -16.88
CA GLY A 172 -1.61 -6.44 -16.96
C GLY A 172 -0.22 -5.81 -16.88
N ALA A 173 0.68 -6.34 -16.04
CA ALA A 173 2.07 -5.89 -15.97
C ALA A 173 2.98 -6.64 -16.96
N ARG A 174 4.24 -6.20 -17.10
CA ARG A 174 5.27 -6.99 -17.78
C ARG A 174 5.82 -8.04 -16.84
N ASP A 175 6.19 -9.20 -17.43
CA ASP A 175 6.79 -10.30 -16.68
C ASP A 175 8.31 -10.15 -16.59
N TYR A 176 8.89 -10.53 -15.45
CA TYR A 176 10.31 -10.85 -15.35
C TYR A 176 10.55 -12.23 -15.93
N ILE A 177 11.48 -12.36 -16.88
CA ILE A 177 11.79 -13.61 -17.57
C ILE A 177 13.12 -14.20 -17.08
N VAL A 178 13.15 -15.53 -16.93
CA VAL A 178 14.32 -16.30 -16.49
C VAL A 178 14.67 -17.33 -17.57
N PRO A 179 15.87 -17.28 -18.16
CA PRO A 179 16.25 -18.22 -19.22
C PRO A 179 16.42 -19.65 -18.69
N SER A 180 16.00 -20.63 -19.49
CA SER A 180 16.16 -22.05 -19.17
C SER A 180 17.43 -22.63 -19.80
N ARG A 181 18.38 -23.08 -18.95
CA ARG A 181 19.59 -23.76 -19.44
C ARG A 181 19.27 -25.14 -20.06
N THR A 182 18.31 -25.85 -19.50
CA THR A 182 17.91 -27.19 -19.96
C THR A 182 17.04 -27.17 -21.21
N ASN A 183 16.44 -26.02 -21.55
CA ASN A 183 15.63 -25.82 -22.75
C ASN A 183 16.11 -24.55 -23.47
N PRO A 184 17.19 -24.62 -24.24
CA PRO A 184 17.77 -23.46 -24.90
C PRO A 184 16.76 -22.68 -25.75
N GLY A 185 16.74 -21.34 -25.61
CA GLY A 185 15.80 -20.47 -26.30
C GLY A 185 14.41 -20.38 -25.64
N LYS A 186 14.16 -21.10 -24.55
CA LYS A 186 12.94 -20.98 -23.76
C LYS A 186 13.20 -20.28 -22.44
N PHE A 187 12.14 -19.64 -21.92
CA PHE A 187 12.18 -18.84 -20.71
C PHE A 187 11.06 -19.26 -19.77
N PHE A 188 11.36 -19.23 -18.48
CA PHE A 188 10.34 -19.12 -17.42
C PHE A 188 9.99 -17.65 -17.23
N ALA A 189 8.82 -17.38 -16.67
CA ALA A 189 8.45 -16.08 -16.14
C ALA A 189 8.27 -16.19 -14.62
N LEU A 190 8.57 -15.11 -13.90
CA LEU A 190 8.22 -14.98 -12.50
C LEU A 190 6.75 -14.55 -12.39
N PRO A 191 5.94 -15.12 -11.48
CA PRO A 191 4.49 -14.89 -11.45
C PRO A 191 4.15 -13.47 -10.98
N GLN A 192 3.20 -12.84 -11.65
CA GLN A 192 2.60 -11.57 -11.21
C GLN A 192 1.68 -11.77 -10.01
N SER A 193 1.03 -12.93 -9.94
CA SER A 193 0.24 -13.45 -8.83
C SER A 193 0.08 -14.98 -9.00
N PRO A 194 -0.38 -15.74 -7.99
CA PRO A 194 -0.71 -17.16 -8.13
C PRO A 194 -2.10 -17.39 -8.74
N GLN A 195 -2.71 -16.42 -9.45
CA GLN A 195 -4.12 -16.40 -9.85
C GLN A 195 -4.58 -17.69 -10.51
N ILE A 196 -3.85 -18.19 -11.50
CA ILE A 196 -4.24 -19.39 -12.23
C ILE A 196 -4.10 -20.64 -11.36
N PHE A 197 -3.02 -20.73 -10.58
CA PHE A 197 -2.77 -21.87 -9.72
C PHE A 197 -3.80 -22.00 -8.59
N LYS A 198 -4.21 -20.89 -7.96
CA LYS A 198 -5.23 -20.94 -6.91
C LYS A 198 -6.60 -21.36 -7.45
N GLN A 199 -6.95 -21.00 -8.71
CA GLN A 199 -8.15 -21.52 -9.38
C GLN A 199 -8.02 -23.04 -9.64
N LEU A 200 -6.88 -23.52 -10.12
CA LEU A 200 -6.62 -24.95 -10.31
C LEU A 200 -6.72 -25.74 -8.99
N LEU A 201 -6.30 -25.14 -7.86
CA LEU A 201 -6.46 -25.76 -6.55
C LEU A 201 -7.93 -25.91 -6.12
N MET A 202 -8.80 -24.95 -6.50
CA MET A 202 -10.25 -25.10 -6.31
C MET A 202 -10.80 -26.25 -7.15
N MET A 203 -10.40 -26.35 -8.41
CA MET A 203 -10.77 -27.47 -9.30
C MET A 203 -10.21 -28.82 -8.80
N SER A 204 -9.16 -28.81 -8.00
CA SER A 204 -8.59 -29.99 -7.37
C SER A 204 -9.35 -30.45 -6.11
N GLY A 205 -10.37 -29.72 -5.69
CA GLY A 205 -11.17 -30.05 -4.50
C GLY A 205 -10.54 -29.62 -3.17
N LEU A 206 -9.61 -28.65 -3.20
CA LEU A 206 -8.98 -28.15 -1.96
C LEU A 206 -9.89 -27.28 -1.11
N ASP A 207 -10.95 -26.71 -1.69
CA ASP A 207 -12.00 -25.87 -1.10
C ASP A 207 -11.55 -24.51 -0.58
N ARG A 208 -10.53 -24.46 0.27
CA ARG A 208 -10.04 -23.22 0.90
C ARG A 208 -8.53 -23.18 0.86
N TYR A 209 -8.01 -22.26 0.09
CA TYR A 209 -6.58 -22.03 -0.13
C TYR A 209 -6.16 -20.68 0.37
N TYR A 210 -4.95 -20.59 0.93
CA TYR A 210 -4.23 -19.33 1.03
C TYR A 210 -2.73 -19.53 0.81
N GLN A 211 -2.04 -18.42 0.52
CA GLN A 211 -0.58 -18.38 0.46
C GLN A 211 -0.10 -16.95 0.73
N ILE A 212 0.93 -16.80 1.55
CA ILE A 212 1.68 -15.54 1.64
C ILE A 212 2.81 -15.64 0.65
N VAL A 213 2.64 -15.03 -0.52
CA VAL A 213 3.42 -15.29 -1.74
C VAL A 213 4.18 -14.06 -2.23
N ARG A 214 5.36 -14.28 -2.80
CA ARG A 214 6.10 -13.24 -3.55
C ARG A 214 5.52 -13.12 -4.95
N CYS A 215 5.25 -11.87 -5.35
CA CYS A 215 4.77 -11.51 -6.68
C CYS A 215 5.77 -10.58 -7.35
N PHE A 216 5.81 -10.59 -8.68
CA PHE A 216 6.79 -9.86 -9.48
C PHE A 216 6.09 -9.11 -10.60
N ARG A 217 6.33 -7.80 -10.70
CA ARG A 217 5.78 -6.96 -11.78
C ARG A 217 6.82 -5.96 -12.25
N ASP A 218 7.12 -5.96 -13.54
CA ASP A 218 8.00 -4.97 -14.17
C ASP A 218 7.18 -3.76 -14.61
N GLU A 219 6.94 -2.88 -13.67
CA GLU A 219 6.15 -1.65 -13.83
C GLU A 219 6.94 -0.43 -13.36
N ASP A 220 6.44 0.76 -13.71
CA ASP A 220 6.93 2.02 -13.16
C ASP A 220 6.70 2.08 -11.65
N LEU A 221 7.77 2.28 -10.89
CA LEU A 221 7.72 2.24 -9.44
C LEU A 221 7.26 3.58 -8.84
N ARG A 222 6.47 3.47 -7.77
CA ARG A 222 5.97 4.57 -6.95
C ARG A 222 6.26 4.29 -5.48
N ALA A 223 5.86 5.20 -4.57
CA ALA A 223 6.04 5.00 -3.14
C ALA A 223 5.38 3.72 -2.59
N ASP A 224 4.29 3.29 -3.22
CA ASP A 224 3.48 2.12 -2.87
C ASP A 224 3.66 0.93 -3.83
N ARG A 225 4.69 0.93 -4.69
CA ARG A 225 4.99 -0.15 -5.64
C ARG A 225 6.45 -0.58 -5.58
N GLN A 226 6.65 -1.89 -5.67
CA GLN A 226 7.95 -2.55 -5.78
C GLN A 226 7.91 -3.59 -6.90
N PRO A 227 9.05 -3.86 -7.58
CA PRO A 227 9.09 -4.87 -8.65
C PRO A 227 8.89 -6.29 -8.11
N GLU A 228 9.19 -6.50 -6.86
CA GLU A 228 8.89 -7.70 -6.08
C GLU A 228 8.23 -7.30 -4.75
N PHE A 229 7.08 -7.89 -4.47
CA PHE A 229 6.25 -7.56 -3.31
C PHE A 229 5.56 -8.81 -2.76
N THR A 230 4.88 -8.69 -1.64
CA THR A 230 4.22 -9.84 -1.00
C THR A 230 2.71 -9.64 -0.98
N GLN A 231 1.98 -10.67 -1.39
CA GLN A 231 0.53 -10.74 -1.24
C GLN A 231 0.14 -11.85 -0.26
N LEU A 232 -0.98 -11.65 0.43
CA LEU A 232 -1.79 -12.74 0.94
C LEU A 232 -2.82 -13.04 -0.13
N ASP A 233 -2.72 -14.20 -0.77
CA ASP A 233 -3.69 -14.72 -1.73
C ASP A 233 -4.60 -15.75 -1.08
N VAL A 234 -5.91 -15.60 -1.32
CA VAL A 234 -6.96 -16.47 -0.78
C VAL A 234 -7.90 -16.86 -1.91
N GLU A 235 -8.34 -18.13 -1.91
CA GLU A 235 -9.37 -18.63 -2.84
C GLU A 235 -10.27 -19.65 -2.12
N MET A 236 -11.55 -19.63 -2.46
CA MET A 236 -12.59 -20.45 -1.83
C MET A 236 -13.54 -21.02 -2.88
N SER A 237 -13.95 -22.28 -2.73
CA SER A 237 -14.97 -22.94 -3.56
C SER A 237 -16.36 -22.81 -2.94
N PHE A 238 -17.40 -22.91 -3.80
CA PHE A 238 -18.81 -22.90 -3.43
C PHE A 238 -19.25 -21.65 -2.66
N VAL A 239 -18.77 -20.49 -3.09
CA VAL A 239 -18.97 -19.18 -2.46
C VAL A 239 -19.55 -18.16 -3.43
N ASP A 240 -20.20 -17.15 -2.86
CA ASP A 240 -20.58 -15.90 -3.48
C ASP A 240 -19.74 -14.73 -2.92
N GLU A 241 -20.01 -13.52 -3.41
CA GLU A 241 -19.30 -12.30 -2.96
C GLU A 241 -19.46 -12.06 -1.45
N ALA A 242 -20.66 -12.35 -0.92
CA ALA A 242 -20.94 -12.13 0.49
C ALA A 242 -20.12 -13.08 1.37
N ALA A 243 -20.00 -14.35 0.99
CA ALA A 243 -19.22 -15.32 1.73
C ALA A 243 -17.72 -14.95 1.76
N VAL A 244 -17.16 -14.53 0.63
CA VAL A 244 -15.76 -14.10 0.55
C VAL A 244 -15.52 -12.82 1.36
N THR A 245 -16.31 -11.77 1.10
CA THR A 245 -16.11 -10.47 1.75
C THR A 245 -16.32 -10.54 3.26
N ASN A 246 -17.32 -11.28 3.76
CA ASN A 246 -17.55 -11.45 5.19
C ASN A 246 -16.36 -12.17 5.87
N THR A 247 -15.84 -13.25 5.26
CA THR A 247 -14.66 -13.95 5.80
C THR A 247 -13.44 -13.03 5.84
N MET A 248 -13.24 -12.20 4.84
CA MET A 248 -12.11 -11.26 4.77
C MET A 248 -12.28 -10.07 5.73
N GLU A 249 -13.51 -9.63 6.00
CA GLU A 249 -13.78 -8.66 7.07
C GLU A 249 -13.39 -9.22 8.44
N GLU A 250 -13.77 -10.48 8.72
CA GLU A 250 -13.40 -11.15 9.97
C GLU A 250 -11.88 -11.28 10.10
N LEU A 251 -11.19 -11.65 9.02
CA LEU A 251 -9.72 -11.68 8.98
C LEU A 251 -9.13 -10.31 9.35
N MET A 252 -9.58 -9.23 8.72
CA MET A 252 -9.03 -7.90 8.98
C MET A 252 -9.33 -7.43 10.41
N ARG A 253 -10.54 -7.65 10.92
CA ARG A 253 -10.87 -7.33 12.32
C ARG A 253 -9.98 -8.11 13.29
N PHE A 254 -9.77 -9.40 13.03
CA PHE A 254 -8.87 -10.23 13.86
C PHE A 254 -7.44 -9.70 13.84
N VAL A 255 -6.87 -9.44 12.66
CA VAL A 255 -5.50 -8.94 12.51
C VAL A 255 -5.30 -7.60 13.23
N PHE A 256 -6.21 -6.64 13.06
CA PHE A 256 -6.11 -5.34 13.72
C PHE A 256 -6.27 -5.44 15.23
N LYS A 257 -7.18 -6.28 15.71
CA LYS A 257 -7.36 -6.51 17.15
C LYS A 257 -6.14 -7.15 17.78
N ASP A 258 -5.62 -8.22 17.16
CA ASP A 258 -4.48 -8.97 17.70
C ASP A 258 -3.17 -8.16 17.70
N THR A 259 -2.93 -7.38 16.65
CA THR A 259 -1.62 -6.73 16.47
C THR A 259 -1.53 -5.31 16.99
N LEU A 260 -2.65 -4.56 16.96
CA LEU A 260 -2.72 -3.13 17.34
C LEU A 260 -3.70 -2.85 18.48
N ASP A 261 -4.46 -3.86 18.95
CA ASP A 261 -5.60 -3.70 19.87
C ASP A 261 -6.67 -2.71 19.36
N VAL A 262 -6.88 -2.67 18.04
CA VAL A 262 -7.84 -1.80 17.36
C VAL A 262 -9.07 -2.60 16.96
N GLU A 263 -10.25 -2.09 17.25
CA GLU A 263 -11.52 -2.64 16.77
C GLU A 263 -11.97 -1.90 15.50
N LEU A 264 -12.01 -2.62 14.38
CA LEU A 264 -12.58 -2.12 13.13
C LEU A 264 -14.12 -2.23 13.16
N PRO A 265 -14.85 -1.42 12.37
CA PRO A 265 -16.31 -1.50 12.30
C PRO A 265 -16.80 -2.90 11.88
N ASN A 266 -18.06 -3.21 12.22
CA ASN A 266 -18.71 -4.47 11.85
C ASN A 266 -20.19 -4.20 11.54
N PRO A 267 -20.65 -4.42 10.28
CA PRO A 267 -19.86 -4.76 9.07
C PRO A 267 -19.08 -3.56 8.52
N PHE A 268 -18.19 -3.80 7.54
CA PHE A 268 -17.60 -2.72 6.76
C PHE A 268 -18.65 -2.10 5.85
N PRO A 269 -18.66 -0.77 5.66
CA PRO A 269 -19.50 -0.12 4.66
C PRO A 269 -19.27 -0.72 3.26
N ARG A 270 -20.33 -0.72 2.44
CA ARG A 270 -20.26 -1.14 1.03
C ARG A 270 -20.71 0.02 0.15
N MET A 271 -20.02 0.23 -0.94
CA MET A 271 -20.29 1.31 -1.90
C MET A 271 -20.10 0.79 -3.31
N SER A 272 -21.01 1.11 -4.23
CA SER A 272 -20.78 0.77 -5.63
C SER A 272 -19.68 1.64 -6.24
N TYR A 273 -18.98 1.11 -7.24
CA TYR A 273 -18.00 1.87 -8.02
C TYR A 273 -18.59 3.18 -8.55
N ALA A 274 -19.80 3.13 -9.10
CA ALA A 274 -20.48 4.31 -9.62
C ALA A 274 -20.70 5.38 -8.54
N GLU A 275 -21.10 4.98 -7.33
CA GLU A 275 -21.27 5.88 -6.19
C GLU A 275 -19.93 6.44 -5.74
N ALA A 276 -18.89 5.62 -5.62
CA ALA A 276 -17.55 6.06 -5.24
C ALA A 276 -16.99 7.12 -6.20
N MET A 277 -17.11 6.87 -7.51
CA MET A 277 -16.71 7.82 -8.54
C MET A 277 -17.54 9.10 -8.52
N LYS A 278 -18.85 9.00 -8.27
CA LYS A 278 -19.73 10.17 -8.21
C LYS A 278 -19.42 11.05 -7.00
N ARG A 279 -19.31 10.46 -5.80
CA ARG A 279 -19.16 11.21 -4.54
C ARG A 279 -17.71 11.63 -4.27
N PHE A 280 -16.74 10.85 -4.68
CA PHE A 280 -15.34 11.04 -4.29
C PHE A 280 -14.37 11.18 -5.45
N GLY A 281 -14.78 10.89 -6.68
CA GLY A 281 -13.92 10.90 -7.86
C GLY A 281 -12.82 9.82 -7.82
N SER A 282 -13.02 8.76 -7.04
CA SER A 282 -12.04 7.69 -6.84
C SER A 282 -12.73 6.39 -6.48
N ASP A 283 -12.21 5.28 -6.99
CA ASP A 283 -12.59 3.92 -6.63
C ASP A 283 -12.06 3.45 -5.26
N LYS A 284 -11.22 4.27 -4.62
CA LYS A 284 -10.62 4.04 -3.30
C LYS A 284 -10.70 5.29 -2.43
N PRO A 285 -11.90 5.73 -2.07
CA PRO A 285 -12.07 6.96 -1.30
C PRO A 285 -11.55 6.82 0.14
N ASP A 286 -10.90 7.88 0.65
CA ASP A 286 -10.63 8.00 2.08
C ASP A 286 -11.86 8.57 2.78
N LEU A 287 -12.59 7.72 3.49
CA LEU A 287 -13.82 8.12 4.21
C LEU A 287 -13.55 8.90 5.49
N ARG A 288 -12.30 9.07 5.91
CA ARG A 288 -11.92 9.94 7.03
C ARG A 288 -12.01 11.43 6.67
N ILE A 289 -12.08 11.73 5.37
CA ILE A 289 -12.26 13.09 4.87
C ILE A 289 -13.72 13.28 4.51
N ASP A 290 -14.43 14.10 5.29
CA ASP A 290 -15.85 14.39 5.09
C ASP A 290 -16.04 15.53 4.07
N LEU A 291 -15.58 15.29 2.84
CA LEU A 291 -15.76 16.18 1.70
C LEU A 291 -16.25 15.34 0.51
N GLU A 292 -17.34 15.74 -0.12
CA GLU A 292 -17.91 15.04 -1.27
C GLU A 292 -17.95 15.93 -2.51
N LEU A 293 -17.88 15.29 -3.67
CA LEU A 293 -18.11 15.95 -4.95
C LEU A 293 -19.62 16.02 -5.19
N VAL A 294 -20.10 17.21 -5.54
CA VAL A 294 -21.50 17.49 -5.79
C VAL A 294 -21.71 17.74 -7.28
N GLU A 295 -22.62 16.97 -7.90
CA GLU A 295 -22.96 17.12 -9.32
C GLU A 295 -23.74 18.40 -9.57
N VAL A 296 -23.28 19.22 -10.52
CA VAL A 296 -23.91 20.51 -10.85
C VAL A 296 -24.08 20.71 -12.36
N ALA A 297 -23.87 19.68 -13.19
CA ALA A 297 -23.93 19.79 -14.66
C ALA A 297 -25.31 20.26 -15.15
N ASP A 298 -26.39 19.79 -14.54
CA ASP A 298 -27.77 20.19 -14.89
C ASP A 298 -28.05 21.67 -14.65
N LEU A 299 -27.39 22.30 -13.66
CA LEU A 299 -27.47 23.73 -13.38
C LEU A 299 -26.74 24.58 -14.44
N MET A 300 -25.89 23.94 -15.24
CA MET A 300 -25.10 24.61 -16.29
C MET A 300 -25.82 24.63 -17.66
N ALA A 301 -27.01 24.06 -17.76
CA ALA A 301 -27.80 24.09 -18.96
C ALA A 301 -28.23 25.54 -19.29
N GLY A 302 -27.80 26.06 -20.45
CA GLY A 302 -28.12 27.41 -20.88
C GLY A 302 -27.27 28.54 -20.29
N VAL A 303 -26.23 28.22 -19.52
CA VAL A 303 -25.26 29.19 -18.99
C VAL A 303 -24.33 29.66 -20.11
N ASP A 304 -24.08 30.97 -20.22
CA ASP A 304 -23.17 31.56 -21.23
C ASP A 304 -21.69 31.45 -20.83
N PHE A 305 -21.32 30.40 -20.10
CA PHE A 305 -19.94 30.09 -19.73
C PHE A 305 -19.49 28.79 -20.37
N LYS A 306 -18.91 28.88 -21.57
CA LYS A 306 -18.53 27.71 -22.40
C LYS A 306 -17.70 26.66 -21.68
N VAL A 307 -16.89 27.08 -20.68
CA VAL A 307 -16.04 26.19 -19.88
C VAL A 307 -16.90 25.19 -19.11
N PHE A 308 -18.10 25.58 -18.67
CA PHE A 308 -19.03 24.70 -17.95
C PHE A 308 -20.12 24.12 -18.87
N ALA A 309 -20.68 24.95 -19.74
CA ALA A 309 -21.75 24.56 -20.65
C ALA A 309 -21.32 23.44 -21.63
N GLY A 310 -20.06 23.46 -22.07
CA GLY A 310 -19.53 22.42 -22.97
C GLY A 310 -19.52 21.05 -22.33
N PRO A 311 -18.81 20.83 -21.22
CA PRO A 311 -18.81 19.57 -20.49
C PRO A 311 -20.20 19.15 -19.98
N ALA A 312 -21.05 20.10 -19.58
CA ALA A 312 -22.42 19.80 -19.14
C ALA A 312 -23.31 19.24 -20.27
N ALA A 313 -23.05 19.61 -21.52
CA ALA A 313 -23.77 19.11 -22.69
C ALA A 313 -23.15 17.84 -23.29
N ASP A 314 -21.94 17.48 -22.90
CA ASP A 314 -21.23 16.30 -23.39
C ASP A 314 -21.65 15.05 -22.57
N PRO A 315 -22.15 13.96 -23.19
CA PRO A 315 -22.47 12.72 -22.48
C PRO A 315 -21.30 12.10 -21.68
N GLU A 316 -20.05 12.36 -22.10
CA GLU A 316 -18.85 11.90 -21.40
C GLU A 316 -18.26 13.01 -20.49
N GLY A 317 -18.91 14.17 -20.44
CA GLY A 317 -18.51 15.30 -19.62
C GLY A 317 -19.03 15.24 -18.21
N ARG A 318 -18.42 15.99 -17.32
CA ARG A 318 -18.85 16.19 -15.94
C ARG A 318 -18.62 17.62 -15.49
N VAL A 319 -19.57 18.17 -14.72
CA VAL A 319 -19.36 19.42 -13.99
C VAL A 319 -19.70 19.15 -12.52
N ALA A 320 -18.68 19.14 -11.67
CA ALA A 320 -18.81 18.86 -10.25
C ALA A 320 -18.22 19.99 -9.39
N ALA A 321 -18.79 20.16 -8.22
CA ALA A 321 -18.35 21.10 -7.20
C ALA A 321 -17.76 20.36 -5.98
N LEU A 322 -16.80 20.98 -5.30
CA LEU A 322 -16.22 20.55 -4.04
C LEU A 322 -16.31 21.70 -3.05
N CYS A 323 -17.19 21.62 -2.06
CA CYS A 323 -17.32 22.62 -1.00
C CYS A 323 -16.32 22.34 0.12
N VAL A 324 -15.54 23.36 0.48
CA VAL A 324 -14.52 23.30 1.52
C VAL A 324 -14.92 24.18 2.69
N PRO A 325 -15.28 23.63 3.84
CA PRO A 325 -15.65 24.39 5.04
C PRO A 325 -14.54 25.34 5.48
N GLY A 326 -14.91 26.60 5.74
CA GLY A 326 -13.95 27.64 6.15
C GLY A 326 -12.93 28.03 5.09
N GLY A 327 -13.08 27.58 3.83
CA GLY A 327 -12.10 27.77 2.77
C GLY A 327 -12.02 29.20 2.21
N ALA A 328 -12.98 30.09 2.48
CA ALA A 328 -12.97 31.47 2.01
C ALA A 328 -11.75 32.28 2.47
N GLU A 329 -11.14 31.90 3.59
CA GLU A 329 -9.91 32.53 4.11
C GLU A 329 -8.65 32.21 3.29
N MET A 330 -8.69 31.19 2.43
CA MET A 330 -7.54 30.81 1.62
C MET A 330 -7.03 31.97 0.79
N SER A 331 -5.74 32.22 0.85
CA SER A 331 -5.10 33.23 0.01
C SER A 331 -5.13 32.82 -1.46
N ARG A 332 -5.03 33.80 -2.36
CA ARG A 332 -4.93 33.56 -3.81
C ARG A 332 -3.77 32.62 -4.14
N LYS A 333 -2.64 32.73 -3.42
CA LYS A 333 -1.48 31.88 -3.62
C LYS A 333 -1.82 30.39 -3.38
N ILE A 334 -2.55 30.08 -2.31
CA ILE A 334 -2.98 28.69 -2.00
C ILE A 334 -3.88 28.16 -3.12
N ILE A 335 -4.83 28.96 -3.59
CA ILE A 335 -5.73 28.57 -4.70
C ILE A 335 -4.95 28.37 -6.00
N ASP A 336 -3.97 29.23 -6.29
CA ASP A 336 -3.08 29.09 -7.46
C ASP A 336 -2.21 27.80 -7.34
N ASP A 337 -1.76 27.44 -6.14
CA ASP A 337 -1.01 26.20 -5.91
C ASP A 337 -1.91 24.96 -6.08
N TYR A 338 -3.17 24.98 -5.63
CA TYR A 338 -4.14 23.93 -5.93
C TYR A 338 -4.46 23.84 -7.42
N THR A 339 -4.53 24.97 -8.13
CA THR A 339 -4.70 24.98 -9.59
C THR A 339 -3.55 24.27 -10.31
N LYS A 340 -2.30 24.51 -9.88
CA LYS A 340 -1.13 23.78 -10.39
C LYS A 340 -1.17 22.30 -10.01
N TYR A 341 -1.69 21.96 -8.82
CA TYR A 341 -1.81 20.60 -8.38
C TYR A 341 -2.78 19.80 -9.26
N VAL A 342 -3.99 20.31 -9.50
CA VAL A 342 -4.99 19.63 -10.33
C VAL A 342 -4.58 19.54 -11.81
N SER A 343 -3.73 20.45 -12.30
CA SER A 343 -3.25 20.39 -13.69
C SER A 343 -2.43 19.13 -13.98
N ARG A 344 -1.83 18.50 -12.97
CA ARG A 344 -1.12 17.20 -13.09
C ARG A 344 -2.06 16.05 -13.46
N TYR A 345 -3.36 16.21 -13.19
CA TYR A 345 -4.44 15.28 -13.52
C TYR A 345 -5.20 15.65 -14.79
N GLY A 346 -4.67 16.60 -15.56
CA GLY A 346 -5.24 17.02 -16.85
C GLY A 346 -6.23 18.17 -16.78
N ALA A 347 -6.58 18.67 -15.58
CA ALA A 347 -7.46 19.83 -15.46
C ALA A 347 -6.81 21.10 -16.02
N ARG A 348 -7.55 21.85 -16.85
CA ARG A 348 -7.07 23.08 -17.50
C ARG A 348 -7.14 24.31 -16.60
N GLY A 349 -7.84 24.21 -15.47
CA GLY A 349 -8.00 25.25 -14.47
C GLY A 349 -8.82 24.76 -13.30
N LEU A 350 -8.91 25.60 -12.27
CA LEU A 350 -9.69 25.34 -11.07
C LEU A 350 -10.52 26.60 -10.78
N ALA A 351 -11.76 26.61 -11.25
CA ALA A 351 -12.70 27.68 -10.93
C ALA A 351 -13.15 27.57 -9.47
N TYR A 352 -13.50 28.69 -8.84
CA TYR A 352 -13.95 28.70 -7.47
C TYR A 352 -14.93 29.84 -7.16
N ILE A 353 -15.73 29.66 -6.11
CA ILE A 353 -16.55 30.74 -5.48
C ILE A 353 -16.22 30.76 -3.98
N LYS A 354 -15.83 31.91 -3.46
CA LYS A 354 -15.75 32.17 -2.02
C LYS A 354 -17.12 32.66 -1.54
N VAL A 355 -17.62 32.03 -0.49
CA VAL A 355 -18.86 32.39 0.19
C VAL A 355 -18.48 33.17 1.46
N ASN A 356 -18.23 34.48 1.32
CA ASN A 356 -17.84 35.30 2.46
C ASN A 356 -19.03 35.55 3.41
N ASP A 357 -20.22 35.81 2.85
CA ASP A 357 -21.47 35.99 3.60
C ASP A 357 -22.65 35.53 2.73
N ILE A 358 -23.26 34.41 3.08
CA ILE A 358 -24.37 33.82 2.33
C ILE A 358 -25.65 34.68 2.41
N ASP A 359 -25.86 35.36 3.55
CA ASP A 359 -27.06 36.18 3.79
C ASP A 359 -27.03 37.49 2.98
N ALA A 360 -25.84 37.95 2.56
CA ALA A 360 -25.67 39.12 1.72
C ALA A 360 -25.93 38.83 0.22
N GLY A 361 -26.33 37.61 -0.13
CA GLY A 361 -26.59 37.20 -1.51
C GLY A 361 -25.37 37.37 -2.42
N ALA A 362 -25.56 37.94 -3.62
CA ALA A 362 -24.49 38.10 -4.60
C ALA A 362 -23.33 39.01 -4.11
N GLU A 363 -23.59 39.98 -3.24
CA GLU A 363 -22.56 40.84 -2.65
C GLU A 363 -21.64 40.10 -1.66
N GLY A 364 -22.14 39.05 -1.05
CA GLY A 364 -21.38 38.19 -0.13
C GLY A 364 -20.51 37.15 -0.84
N LEU A 365 -20.57 37.05 -2.15
CA LEU A 365 -19.82 36.08 -2.93
C LEU A 365 -18.63 36.72 -3.66
N GLN A 366 -17.53 36.02 -3.79
CA GLN A 366 -16.35 36.50 -4.50
C GLN A 366 -15.81 35.44 -5.46
N SER A 367 -15.88 35.73 -6.76
CA SER A 367 -15.33 34.84 -7.80
C SER A 367 -15.20 35.53 -9.15
N PRO A 368 -14.21 35.17 -9.97
CA PRO A 368 -14.10 35.64 -11.36
C PRO A 368 -15.22 35.12 -12.28
N ILE A 369 -15.88 34.01 -11.93
CA ILE A 369 -16.88 33.36 -12.78
C ILE A 369 -18.30 33.80 -12.54
N LEU A 370 -18.60 34.51 -11.43
CA LEU A 370 -19.97 34.96 -11.12
C LEU A 370 -20.63 35.78 -12.22
N LYS A 371 -19.88 36.60 -12.91
CA LYS A 371 -20.37 37.43 -14.03
C LYS A 371 -20.91 36.63 -15.22
N PHE A 372 -20.64 35.34 -15.28
CA PHE A 372 -21.07 34.43 -16.34
C PHE A 372 -22.19 33.48 -15.90
N LEU A 373 -22.52 33.46 -14.60
CA LEU A 373 -23.53 32.57 -14.02
C LEU A 373 -24.79 33.37 -13.68
N PRO A 374 -25.98 32.90 -14.10
CA PRO A 374 -27.24 33.45 -13.64
C PRO A 374 -27.40 33.30 -12.13
N ASP A 375 -28.10 34.24 -11.47
CA ASP A 375 -28.36 34.20 -10.02
C ASP A 375 -29.03 32.92 -9.60
N GLU A 376 -29.98 32.40 -10.40
CA GLU A 376 -30.65 31.11 -10.14
C GLU A 376 -29.68 29.94 -10.13
N THR A 377 -28.70 29.94 -11.07
CA THR A 377 -27.64 28.90 -11.10
C THR A 377 -26.75 28.99 -9.86
N VAL A 378 -26.34 30.19 -9.46
CA VAL A 378 -25.53 30.43 -8.27
C VAL A 378 -26.28 29.96 -7.01
N GLN A 379 -27.56 30.32 -6.89
CA GLN A 379 -28.40 29.86 -5.79
C GLN A 379 -28.51 28.32 -5.73
N GLY A 380 -28.76 27.68 -6.88
CA GLY A 380 -28.81 26.22 -6.99
C GLY A 380 -27.49 25.54 -6.61
N ILE A 381 -26.33 26.15 -6.93
CA ILE A 381 -25.02 25.67 -6.49
C ILE A 381 -24.90 25.75 -4.98
N LEU A 382 -25.20 26.90 -4.36
CA LEU A 382 -25.11 27.10 -2.91
C LEU A 382 -26.01 26.12 -2.14
N GLU A 383 -27.25 25.95 -2.58
CA GLU A 383 -28.20 25.01 -1.97
C GLU A 383 -27.72 23.57 -2.07
N ARG A 384 -27.26 23.15 -3.26
CA ARG A 384 -26.86 21.76 -3.50
C ARG A 384 -25.55 21.41 -2.79
N THR A 385 -24.63 22.35 -2.66
CA THR A 385 -23.37 22.17 -1.93
C THR A 385 -23.49 22.40 -0.43
N GLU A 386 -24.68 22.78 0.06
CA GLU A 386 -24.94 23.15 1.47
C GLU A 386 -23.95 24.17 2.02
N ALA A 387 -23.46 25.05 1.14
CA ALA A 387 -22.42 26.02 1.46
C ALA A 387 -22.89 27.02 2.52
N LYS A 388 -21.97 27.41 3.38
CA LYS A 388 -22.20 28.38 4.48
C LYS A 388 -21.26 29.57 4.34
N SER A 389 -21.55 30.64 5.09
CA SER A 389 -20.62 31.77 5.20
C SER A 389 -19.26 31.30 5.70
N GLY A 390 -18.20 31.68 4.98
CA GLY A 390 -16.83 31.26 5.23
C GLY A 390 -16.34 30.11 4.36
N ASP A 391 -17.19 29.46 3.56
CA ASP A 391 -16.82 28.32 2.73
C ASP A 391 -16.23 28.75 1.36
N LEU A 392 -15.56 27.80 0.73
CA LEU A 392 -15.06 27.94 -0.64
C LEU A 392 -15.49 26.73 -1.47
N ILE A 393 -16.07 26.99 -2.64
CA ILE A 393 -16.51 25.97 -3.57
C ILE A 393 -15.55 25.94 -4.74
N PHE A 394 -14.86 24.83 -4.99
CA PHE A 394 -14.09 24.56 -6.19
C PHE A 394 -14.94 23.85 -7.24
N PHE A 395 -14.57 24.00 -8.52
CA PHE A 395 -15.28 23.37 -9.64
C PHE A 395 -14.32 22.65 -10.58
N GLY A 396 -14.72 21.45 -11.00
CA GLY A 396 -14.14 20.74 -12.12
C GLY A 396 -15.14 20.64 -13.27
N ALA A 397 -14.69 20.92 -14.49
CA ALA A 397 -15.50 20.86 -15.70
C ALA A 397 -14.65 20.43 -16.90
N ASP A 398 -14.78 19.17 -17.31
CA ASP A 398 -14.07 18.53 -18.43
C ASP A 398 -14.71 17.16 -18.70
N LYS A 399 -14.02 16.25 -19.40
CA LYS A 399 -14.37 14.83 -19.42
C LYS A 399 -14.48 14.27 -17.99
N ALA A 400 -15.43 13.40 -17.73
CA ALA A 400 -15.69 12.86 -16.39
C ALA A 400 -14.43 12.29 -15.72
N ARG A 401 -13.58 11.57 -16.46
CA ARG A 401 -12.30 11.05 -15.96
C ARG A 401 -11.39 12.15 -15.42
N VAL A 402 -11.22 13.25 -16.18
CA VAL A 402 -10.36 14.37 -15.75
C VAL A 402 -10.91 15.04 -14.50
N VAL A 403 -12.24 15.25 -14.43
CA VAL A 403 -12.90 15.86 -13.26
C VAL A 403 -12.72 14.97 -12.04
N ASN A 404 -12.94 13.66 -12.19
CA ASN A 404 -12.80 12.69 -11.12
C ASN A 404 -11.36 12.68 -10.57
N ASP A 405 -10.37 12.49 -11.45
CA ASP A 405 -8.96 12.43 -11.06
C ASP A 405 -8.51 13.74 -10.38
N ALA A 406 -8.91 14.88 -10.94
CA ALA A 406 -8.50 16.19 -10.44
C ALA A 406 -9.16 16.57 -9.11
N LEU A 407 -10.49 16.46 -9.02
CA LEU A 407 -11.22 16.83 -7.80
C LEU A 407 -11.09 15.75 -6.71
N GLY A 408 -11.00 14.49 -7.07
CA GLY A 408 -10.73 13.41 -6.11
C GLY A 408 -9.37 13.59 -5.43
N ALA A 409 -8.32 13.90 -6.22
CA ALA A 409 -7.01 14.22 -5.67
C ALA A 409 -7.01 15.53 -4.86
N LEU A 410 -7.72 16.57 -5.35
CA LEU A 410 -7.83 17.84 -4.63
C LEU A 410 -8.53 17.68 -3.29
N ARG A 411 -9.59 16.87 -3.23
CA ARG A 411 -10.32 16.54 -2.01
C ARG A 411 -9.38 16.01 -0.92
N CYS A 412 -8.55 15.03 -1.24
CA CYS A 412 -7.58 14.46 -0.30
C CYS A 412 -6.55 15.52 0.11
N ARG A 413 -5.98 16.24 -0.84
CA ARG A 413 -4.98 17.26 -0.59
C ARG A 413 -5.50 18.41 0.29
N VAL A 414 -6.70 18.90 0.05
CA VAL A 414 -7.34 19.92 0.88
C VAL A 414 -7.66 19.37 2.27
N GLY A 415 -8.14 18.14 2.35
CA GLY A 415 -8.40 17.45 3.61
C GLY A 415 -7.15 17.41 4.51
N GLU A 416 -6.02 17.02 3.96
CA GLU A 416 -4.72 17.00 4.64
C GLU A 416 -4.26 18.41 5.05
N ASP A 417 -4.20 19.34 4.10
CA ASP A 417 -3.67 20.70 4.32
C ASP A 417 -4.50 21.48 5.36
N ARG A 418 -5.77 21.13 5.54
CA ARG A 418 -6.67 21.79 6.48
C ARG A 418 -6.93 21.00 7.76
N GLY A 419 -6.32 19.84 7.93
CA GLY A 419 -6.53 18.99 9.09
C GLY A 419 -7.96 18.44 9.21
N LEU A 420 -8.60 18.16 8.07
CA LEU A 420 -9.97 17.60 8.01
C LEU A 420 -9.97 16.06 7.95
N VAL A 421 -8.81 15.44 8.06
CA VAL A 421 -8.69 13.98 8.10
C VAL A 421 -9.00 13.51 9.52
N ALA A 422 -10.08 12.76 9.69
CA ALA A 422 -10.42 12.16 10.96
C ALA A 422 -9.40 11.09 11.38
N ASP A 423 -9.19 10.95 12.69
CA ASP A 423 -8.35 9.89 13.23
C ASP A 423 -8.97 8.50 13.05
N GLY A 424 -8.12 7.47 13.05
CA GLY A 424 -8.55 6.08 13.09
C GLY A 424 -8.58 5.42 11.71
N TRP A 425 -9.43 4.40 11.59
CA TRP A 425 -9.46 3.47 10.46
C TRP A 425 -10.84 3.44 9.83
N ALA A 426 -10.90 3.67 8.53
CA ALA A 426 -12.12 3.72 7.75
C ALA A 426 -12.07 2.69 6.59
N PRO A 427 -12.29 1.39 6.90
CA PRO A 427 -12.39 0.36 5.87
C PRO A 427 -13.73 0.45 5.14
N LEU A 428 -13.73 0.09 3.83
CA LEU A 428 -14.94 -0.11 3.05
C LEU A 428 -14.71 -1.13 1.94
N TRP A 429 -15.80 -1.69 1.42
CA TRP A 429 -15.81 -2.42 0.16
C TRP A 429 -16.33 -1.53 -0.97
N VAL A 430 -15.59 -1.49 -2.06
CA VAL A 430 -16.09 -0.99 -3.34
C VAL A 430 -16.48 -2.20 -4.19
N VAL A 431 -17.69 -2.16 -4.75
CA VAL A 431 -18.32 -3.28 -5.46
C VAL A 431 -18.96 -2.80 -6.76
N ASP A 432 -19.52 -3.71 -7.54
CA ASP A 432 -20.25 -3.39 -8.78
C ASP A 432 -19.40 -2.58 -9.78
N PHE A 433 -18.16 -3.03 -9.99
CA PHE A 433 -17.28 -2.43 -10.98
C PHE A 433 -17.80 -2.70 -12.41
N PRO A 434 -17.56 -1.80 -13.37
CA PRO A 434 -17.72 -2.13 -14.78
C PRO A 434 -16.88 -3.37 -15.14
N MET A 435 -17.46 -4.27 -15.94
CA MET A 435 -16.74 -5.46 -16.40
C MET A 435 -15.62 -5.09 -17.37
N PHE A 436 -15.91 -4.13 -18.25
CA PHE A 436 -15.04 -3.68 -19.31
C PHE A 436 -14.92 -2.17 -19.34
N GLU A 437 -13.78 -1.70 -19.81
CA GLU A 437 -13.55 -0.30 -20.18
C GLU A 437 -13.02 -0.21 -21.62
N LYS A 438 -13.12 0.97 -22.23
CA LYS A 438 -12.49 1.21 -23.53
C LYS A 438 -11.03 1.55 -23.34
N ASP A 439 -10.18 0.96 -24.21
CA ASP A 439 -8.77 1.32 -24.29
C ASP A 439 -8.57 2.82 -24.63
N ALA A 440 -7.34 3.30 -24.56
CA ALA A 440 -7.00 4.69 -24.87
C ALA A 440 -7.40 5.13 -26.30
N SER A 441 -7.60 4.17 -27.22
CA SER A 441 -8.07 4.45 -28.58
C SER A 441 -9.61 4.55 -28.67
N GLY A 442 -10.33 4.13 -27.63
CA GLY A 442 -11.80 4.04 -27.59
C GLY A 442 -12.40 2.91 -28.44
N LYS A 443 -11.56 2.03 -29.00
CA LYS A 443 -11.99 1.03 -29.98
C LYS A 443 -12.14 -0.38 -29.41
N ARG A 444 -11.28 -0.77 -28.47
CA ARG A 444 -11.24 -2.11 -27.92
C ARG A 444 -11.74 -2.13 -26.49
N TRP A 445 -12.38 -3.23 -26.11
CA TRP A 445 -12.67 -3.50 -24.74
C TRP A 445 -11.43 -4.06 -24.02
N THR A 446 -11.20 -3.63 -22.81
CA THR A 446 -10.20 -4.17 -21.88
C THR A 446 -10.92 -4.54 -20.60
N SER A 447 -10.49 -5.61 -19.95
CA SER A 447 -11.02 -5.99 -18.65
C SER A 447 -10.53 -4.98 -17.60
N LEU A 448 -11.41 -4.52 -16.72
CA LEU A 448 -11.02 -3.61 -15.64
C LEU A 448 -10.17 -4.32 -14.58
N HIS A 449 -10.47 -5.61 -14.30
CA HIS A 449 -9.70 -6.46 -13.40
C HIS A 449 -8.87 -7.47 -14.21
N HIS A 450 -9.42 -8.66 -14.43
CA HIS A 450 -8.76 -9.70 -15.23
C HIS A 450 -9.77 -10.55 -16.00
N PRO A 451 -9.37 -11.26 -17.07
CA PRO A 451 -10.30 -11.98 -17.97
C PRO A 451 -11.08 -13.13 -17.31
N PHE A 452 -10.72 -13.53 -16.10
CA PHE A 452 -11.37 -14.63 -15.36
C PHE A 452 -12.41 -14.13 -14.35
N THR A 453 -12.64 -12.84 -14.25
CA THR A 453 -13.68 -12.23 -13.40
C THR A 453 -15.06 -12.53 -13.98
N ALA A 454 -15.96 -13.04 -13.14
CA ALA A 454 -17.32 -13.29 -13.57
C ALA A 454 -18.11 -11.98 -13.75
N PRO A 455 -18.91 -11.86 -14.81
CA PRO A 455 -19.90 -10.79 -14.92
C PRO A 455 -21.08 -11.02 -13.98
N SER A 456 -21.84 -9.97 -13.70
CA SER A 456 -23.12 -10.05 -12.96
C SER A 456 -24.27 -10.61 -13.81
N ILE A 457 -24.00 -10.90 -15.08
CA ILE A 457 -24.95 -11.44 -16.06
C ILE A 457 -24.61 -12.92 -16.25
N ASP A 458 -25.59 -13.81 -16.08
CA ASP A 458 -25.38 -15.26 -16.23
C ASP A 458 -25.51 -15.75 -17.68
N ASP A 459 -25.98 -14.89 -18.60
CA ASP A 459 -26.21 -15.21 -20.02
C ASP A 459 -25.07 -14.61 -20.88
N ALA A 460 -24.31 -15.49 -21.53
CA ALA A 460 -23.21 -15.10 -22.41
C ALA A 460 -23.66 -14.30 -23.64
N ASP A 461 -24.83 -14.57 -24.18
CA ASP A 461 -25.37 -13.84 -25.36
C ASP A 461 -25.83 -12.44 -24.94
N ALA A 462 -26.41 -12.28 -23.75
CA ALA A 462 -26.75 -10.98 -23.19
C ALA A 462 -25.48 -10.14 -22.93
N LEU A 463 -24.39 -10.76 -22.45
CA LEU A 463 -23.10 -10.09 -22.28
C LEU A 463 -22.53 -9.59 -23.62
N ARG A 464 -22.59 -10.42 -24.68
CA ARG A 464 -22.14 -10.01 -26.02
C ARG A 464 -22.97 -8.86 -26.60
N ALA A 465 -24.28 -8.84 -26.30
CA ALA A 465 -25.19 -7.83 -26.83
C ALA A 465 -24.90 -6.41 -26.27
N ASP A 466 -24.55 -6.29 -24.99
CA ASP A 466 -24.31 -5.00 -24.34
C ASP A 466 -23.16 -5.07 -23.31
N PRO A 467 -21.91 -5.23 -23.76
CA PRO A 467 -20.76 -5.33 -22.87
C PRO A 467 -20.47 -4.03 -22.11
N GLY A 468 -20.94 -2.88 -22.63
CA GLY A 468 -20.70 -1.58 -22.03
C GLY A 468 -21.48 -1.33 -20.73
N GLN A 469 -22.58 -2.04 -20.51
CA GLN A 469 -23.38 -1.94 -19.28
C GLN A 469 -23.13 -3.10 -18.32
N ALA A 470 -22.29 -4.06 -18.71
CA ALA A 470 -21.99 -5.21 -17.88
C ALA A 470 -21.19 -4.81 -16.62
N LEU A 471 -21.71 -5.19 -15.47
CA LEU A 471 -20.99 -5.11 -14.20
C LEU A 471 -20.26 -6.43 -13.93
N SER A 472 -19.16 -6.35 -13.20
CA SER A 472 -18.40 -7.50 -12.73
C SER A 472 -18.77 -7.87 -11.30
N ARG A 473 -18.55 -9.14 -10.96
CA ARG A 473 -18.64 -9.65 -9.59
C ARG A 473 -17.31 -9.47 -8.85
N ALA A 474 -16.69 -8.28 -9.03
CA ALA A 474 -15.48 -7.88 -8.38
C ALA A 474 -15.75 -7.02 -7.14
N TYR A 475 -14.81 -7.03 -6.23
CA TYR A 475 -14.85 -6.28 -4.97
C TYR A 475 -13.44 -5.92 -4.52
N ASP A 476 -13.25 -4.65 -4.12
CA ASP A 476 -11.99 -4.16 -3.58
C ASP A 476 -12.18 -3.69 -2.14
N MET A 477 -11.28 -4.11 -1.25
CA MET A 477 -11.21 -3.59 0.12
C MET A 477 -10.31 -2.36 0.15
N VAL A 478 -10.89 -1.26 0.56
CA VAL A 478 -10.20 0.02 0.72
C VAL A 478 -10.04 0.33 2.20
N LEU A 479 -8.88 0.83 2.59
CA LEU A 479 -8.57 1.27 3.94
C LEU A 479 -7.88 2.63 3.88
N ASN A 480 -8.48 3.66 4.48
CA ASN A 480 -7.89 4.99 4.55
C ASN A 480 -7.41 5.53 3.18
N GLY A 481 -8.23 5.41 2.15
CA GLY A 481 -7.90 5.89 0.81
C GLY A 481 -6.94 5.01 -0.01
N SER A 482 -6.61 3.83 0.49
CA SER A 482 -5.76 2.86 -0.19
C SER A 482 -6.50 1.56 -0.41
N GLU A 483 -6.51 1.06 -1.64
CA GLU A 483 -6.90 -0.30 -1.95
C GLU A 483 -5.88 -1.26 -1.32
N ILE A 484 -6.29 -2.04 -0.34
CA ILE A 484 -5.43 -2.99 0.36
C ILE A 484 -5.57 -4.42 -0.18
N GLY A 485 -6.63 -4.70 -0.92
CA GLY A 485 -6.84 -5.99 -1.56
C GLY A 485 -8.04 -5.94 -2.50
N GLY A 486 -7.97 -6.72 -3.56
CA GLY A 486 -9.04 -6.87 -4.53
C GLY A 486 -9.28 -8.32 -4.90
N GLY A 487 -10.49 -8.60 -5.33
CA GLY A 487 -10.90 -9.94 -5.71
C GLY A 487 -12.17 -9.99 -6.53
N SER A 488 -12.57 -11.18 -6.87
CA SER A 488 -13.82 -11.41 -7.61
C SER A 488 -14.33 -12.83 -7.43
N ILE A 489 -15.58 -13.06 -7.80
CA ILE A 489 -16.05 -14.38 -8.19
C ILE A 489 -15.49 -14.68 -9.58
N ARG A 490 -15.06 -15.91 -9.81
CA ARG A 490 -14.41 -16.33 -11.06
C ARG A 490 -15.43 -16.94 -12.01
N ILE A 491 -15.15 -16.81 -13.30
CA ILE A 491 -15.89 -17.57 -14.32
C ILE A 491 -15.56 -19.05 -14.13
N HIS A 492 -16.58 -19.89 -14.02
CA HIS A 492 -16.47 -21.34 -13.95
C HIS A 492 -17.21 -22.05 -15.09
N ASP A 493 -17.89 -21.28 -15.93
CA ASP A 493 -18.60 -21.73 -17.12
C ASP A 493 -17.77 -21.47 -18.38
N GLN A 494 -17.70 -22.47 -19.29
CA GLN A 494 -16.88 -22.40 -20.50
C GLN A 494 -17.44 -21.40 -21.53
N ASP A 495 -18.76 -21.36 -21.70
CA ASP A 495 -19.38 -20.50 -22.71
C ASP A 495 -19.24 -19.02 -22.30
N MET A 496 -19.37 -18.74 -21.01
CA MET A 496 -19.13 -17.42 -20.46
C MET A 496 -17.66 -17.01 -20.63
N GLN A 497 -16.71 -17.92 -20.37
CA GLN A 497 -15.28 -17.62 -20.54
C GLN A 497 -14.94 -17.34 -22.01
N ALA A 498 -15.52 -18.10 -22.94
CA ALA A 498 -15.34 -17.87 -24.37
C ALA A 498 -15.90 -16.49 -24.79
N ALA A 499 -17.09 -16.12 -24.29
CA ALA A 499 -17.69 -14.81 -24.55
C ALA A 499 -16.81 -13.64 -24.08
N VAL A 500 -16.21 -13.76 -22.87
CA VAL A 500 -15.30 -12.73 -22.35
C VAL A 500 -14.04 -12.63 -23.22
N PHE A 501 -13.44 -13.74 -23.62
CA PHE A 501 -12.25 -13.70 -24.50
C PHE A 501 -12.56 -13.08 -25.87
N GLU A 502 -13.70 -13.42 -26.47
CA GLU A 502 -14.17 -12.81 -27.72
C GLU A 502 -14.29 -11.28 -27.61
N LEU A 503 -14.91 -10.79 -26.53
CA LEU A 503 -15.05 -9.36 -26.28
C LEU A 503 -13.72 -8.63 -26.05
N LEU A 504 -12.72 -9.33 -25.52
CA LEU A 504 -11.38 -8.82 -25.30
C LEU A 504 -10.45 -8.95 -26.53
N ASP A 505 -10.96 -9.40 -27.68
CA ASP A 505 -10.18 -9.61 -28.92
C ASP A 505 -9.08 -10.67 -28.74
N ILE A 506 -9.28 -11.66 -27.86
CA ILE A 506 -8.38 -12.79 -27.63
C ILE A 506 -8.82 -13.94 -28.51
N SER A 507 -8.02 -14.32 -29.52
CA SER A 507 -8.35 -15.44 -30.41
C SER A 507 -8.27 -16.79 -29.69
N ASP A 508 -8.93 -17.82 -30.26
CA ASP A 508 -8.88 -19.18 -29.71
C ASP A 508 -7.44 -19.73 -29.63
N GLU A 509 -6.59 -19.42 -30.63
CA GLU A 509 -5.19 -19.81 -30.63
C GLU A 509 -4.41 -19.11 -29.52
N GLU A 510 -4.66 -17.83 -29.30
CA GLU A 510 -4.03 -17.04 -28.24
C GLU A 510 -4.51 -17.49 -26.84
N ALA A 511 -5.80 -17.77 -26.70
CA ALA A 511 -6.40 -18.30 -25.48
C ALA A 511 -5.80 -19.67 -25.12
N GLU A 512 -5.69 -20.58 -26.11
CA GLU A 512 -5.06 -21.89 -25.92
C GLU A 512 -3.57 -21.76 -25.59
N GLU A 513 -2.85 -20.87 -26.29
CA GLU A 513 -1.44 -20.65 -26.01
C GLU A 513 -1.18 -20.14 -24.60
N LYS A 514 -1.96 -19.17 -24.14
CA LYS A 514 -1.74 -18.48 -22.83
C LYS A 514 -2.41 -19.20 -21.67
N PHE A 515 -3.62 -19.73 -21.86
CA PHE A 515 -4.51 -20.22 -20.82
C PHE A 515 -5.03 -21.65 -21.05
N GLY A 516 -4.54 -22.36 -22.07
CA GLY A 516 -5.06 -23.67 -22.47
C GLY A 516 -5.15 -24.68 -21.33
N PHE A 517 -4.20 -24.66 -20.39
CA PHE A 517 -4.24 -25.54 -19.23
C PHE A 517 -5.38 -25.18 -18.24
N LEU A 518 -5.76 -23.90 -18.10
CA LEU A 518 -6.91 -23.48 -17.30
C LEU A 518 -8.22 -23.82 -18.04
N LEU A 519 -8.30 -23.54 -19.35
CA LEU A 519 -9.46 -23.86 -20.18
C LEU A 519 -9.74 -25.35 -20.21
N THR A 520 -8.68 -26.16 -20.29
CA THR A 520 -8.79 -27.62 -20.17
C THR A 520 -9.31 -28.02 -18.79
N ALA A 521 -8.82 -27.40 -17.71
CA ALA A 521 -9.29 -27.73 -16.36
C ALA A 521 -10.76 -27.40 -16.12
N LEU A 522 -11.27 -26.30 -16.70
CA LEU A 522 -12.69 -25.94 -16.67
C LEU A 522 -13.60 -27.05 -17.21
N GLN A 523 -13.11 -27.88 -18.14
CA GLN A 523 -13.88 -28.99 -18.74
C GLN A 523 -14.10 -30.18 -17.79
N TYR A 524 -13.34 -30.25 -16.69
CA TYR A 524 -13.39 -31.38 -15.75
C TYR A 524 -14.15 -31.11 -14.46
N GLY A 525 -15.08 -30.15 -14.48
CA GLY A 525 -15.94 -29.88 -13.33
C GLY A 525 -15.37 -28.82 -12.40
N CYS A 526 -15.38 -27.59 -12.85
CA CYS A 526 -14.97 -26.45 -12.05
C CYS A 526 -16.10 -26.02 -11.09
N PRO A 527 -15.87 -25.94 -9.77
CA PRO A 527 -16.87 -25.41 -8.86
C PRO A 527 -16.98 -23.88 -9.00
N PRO A 528 -18.13 -23.27 -8.66
CA PRO A 528 -18.18 -21.84 -8.40
C PRO A 528 -17.14 -21.48 -7.33
N HIS A 529 -16.32 -20.46 -7.59
CA HIS A 529 -15.25 -20.09 -6.67
C HIS A 529 -14.93 -18.60 -6.76
N GLY A 530 -14.30 -18.08 -5.75
CA GLY A 530 -13.90 -16.69 -5.66
C GLY A 530 -12.81 -16.50 -4.63
N GLY A 531 -12.14 -15.36 -4.68
CA GLY A 531 -11.04 -15.08 -3.80
C GLY A 531 -10.60 -13.64 -3.84
N VAL A 532 -9.54 -13.36 -3.10
CA VAL A 532 -8.96 -12.02 -2.95
C VAL A 532 -7.45 -12.11 -2.85
N ALA A 533 -6.78 -11.06 -3.27
CA ALA A 533 -5.36 -10.86 -3.07
C ALA A 533 -5.14 -9.57 -2.26
N PHE A 534 -4.53 -9.68 -1.08
CA PHE A 534 -4.17 -8.53 -0.25
C PHE A 534 -2.71 -8.17 -0.42
N GLY A 535 -2.42 -6.89 -0.63
CA GLY A 535 -1.05 -6.37 -0.62
C GLY A 535 -0.51 -6.28 0.80
N LEU A 536 0.20 -7.32 1.25
CA LEU A 536 0.72 -7.38 2.62
C LEU A 536 1.62 -6.19 2.95
N ASP A 537 2.48 -5.79 2.02
CA ASP A 537 3.37 -4.64 2.21
C ASP A 537 2.58 -3.35 2.45
N ARG A 538 1.47 -3.15 1.73
CA ARG A 538 0.60 -1.98 1.87
C ARG A 538 -0.17 -1.98 3.19
N ILE A 539 -0.71 -3.12 3.59
CA ILE A 539 -1.38 -3.27 4.90
C ILE A 539 -0.41 -2.91 6.03
N VAL A 540 0.79 -3.50 6.02
CA VAL A 540 1.79 -3.23 7.07
C VAL A 540 2.26 -1.78 7.03
N MET A 541 2.42 -1.16 5.85
CA MET A 541 2.76 0.25 5.70
C MET A 541 1.71 1.15 6.38
N LEU A 542 0.42 0.92 6.12
CA LEU A 542 -0.67 1.67 6.75
C LEU A 542 -0.69 1.46 8.27
N MET A 543 -0.61 0.21 8.73
CA MET A 543 -0.61 -0.13 10.16
C MET A 543 0.60 0.46 10.91
N ALA A 544 1.75 0.60 10.25
CA ALA A 544 2.96 1.20 10.80
C ALA A 544 2.95 2.75 10.74
N GLY A 545 2.00 3.36 10.04
CA GLY A 545 2.02 4.79 9.75
C GLY A 545 3.22 5.22 8.89
N ALA A 546 3.75 4.31 8.06
CA ALA A 546 4.90 4.58 7.19
C ALA A 546 4.47 5.23 5.87
N GLU A 547 5.31 6.10 5.32
CA GLU A 547 5.03 6.82 4.07
C GLU A 547 5.34 5.99 2.81
N SER A 548 6.11 4.91 2.96
CA SER A 548 6.54 4.06 1.85
C SER A 548 6.60 2.59 2.24
N ILE A 549 6.20 1.71 1.32
CA ILE A 549 6.36 0.26 1.51
C ILE A 549 7.83 -0.16 1.68
N ARG A 550 8.80 0.66 1.25
CA ARG A 550 10.23 0.43 1.48
C ARG A 550 10.62 0.43 2.95
N ASP A 551 9.83 1.07 3.80
CA ASP A 551 10.08 1.11 5.25
C ASP A 551 9.57 -0.13 5.98
N VAL A 552 8.75 -0.95 5.33
CA VAL A 552 8.21 -2.21 5.88
C VAL A 552 8.73 -3.47 5.15
N ILE A 553 9.64 -3.29 4.19
CA ILE A 553 10.35 -4.36 3.48
C ILE A 553 11.82 -4.34 3.89
N ALA A 554 12.38 -5.49 4.29
CA ALA A 554 13.76 -5.56 4.79
C ALA A 554 14.77 -5.06 3.74
N PHE A 555 14.69 -5.53 2.50
CA PHE A 555 15.62 -5.19 1.41
C PHE A 555 14.85 -4.78 0.15
N PRO A 556 14.27 -3.57 0.12
CA PRO A 556 13.52 -3.09 -1.04
C PRO A 556 14.45 -2.66 -2.18
N LYS A 557 13.86 -2.47 -3.37
CA LYS A 557 14.52 -1.83 -4.50
C LYS A 557 14.31 -0.30 -4.46
N THR A 558 15.22 0.44 -5.10
CA THR A 558 15.05 1.87 -5.39
C THR A 558 13.90 2.12 -6.38
N GLN A 559 13.55 3.37 -6.61
CA GLN A 559 12.58 3.74 -7.65
C GLN A 559 12.98 3.33 -9.07
N THR A 560 14.28 3.08 -9.31
CA THR A 560 14.82 2.59 -10.58
C THR A 560 14.99 1.07 -10.61
N ALA A 561 14.29 0.33 -9.73
CA ALA A 561 14.33 -1.12 -9.61
C ALA A 561 15.73 -1.70 -9.32
N SER A 562 16.61 -0.92 -8.67
CA SER A 562 17.98 -1.32 -8.34
C SER A 562 18.12 -1.65 -6.85
N CYS A 563 19.05 -2.53 -6.50
CA CYS A 563 19.45 -2.80 -5.13
C CYS A 563 20.85 -2.21 -4.87
N LEU A 564 20.93 -1.13 -4.10
CA LEU A 564 22.22 -0.46 -3.79
C LEU A 564 23.11 -1.28 -2.85
N LEU A 565 22.54 -2.22 -2.10
CA LEU A 565 23.29 -3.12 -1.22
C LEU A 565 24.05 -4.19 -2.01
N THR A 566 23.37 -4.81 -2.98
CA THR A 566 23.92 -5.94 -3.75
C THR A 566 24.41 -5.56 -5.15
N ASN A 567 24.19 -4.31 -5.56
CA ASN A 567 24.40 -3.79 -6.91
C ASN A 567 23.62 -4.59 -7.98
N ALA A 568 22.42 -5.08 -7.63
CA ALA A 568 21.53 -5.73 -8.58
C ALA A 568 20.66 -4.67 -9.31
N PRO A 569 20.35 -4.88 -10.62
CA PRO A 569 20.78 -5.96 -11.48
C PRO A 569 22.28 -5.85 -11.84
N GLY A 570 22.93 -7.01 -11.99
CA GLY A 570 24.36 -7.10 -12.33
C GLY A 570 24.59 -7.70 -13.70
N GLU A 571 25.83 -7.64 -14.15
CA GLU A 571 26.27 -8.29 -15.40
C GLU A 571 26.27 -9.82 -15.24
N VAL A 572 25.97 -10.51 -16.34
CA VAL A 572 26.04 -11.97 -16.44
C VAL A 572 27.30 -12.37 -17.21
N SER A 573 28.00 -13.40 -16.76
CA SER A 573 29.22 -13.87 -17.42
C SER A 573 28.96 -14.38 -18.83
N GLY A 574 29.93 -14.22 -19.73
CA GLY A 574 29.83 -14.70 -21.10
C GLY A 574 29.61 -16.24 -21.19
N GLU A 575 30.09 -16.98 -20.19
CA GLU A 575 29.86 -18.44 -20.08
C GLU A 575 28.41 -18.76 -19.80
N GLN A 576 27.80 -18.09 -18.81
CA GLN A 576 26.37 -18.24 -18.48
C GLN A 576 25.46 -17.84 -19.65
N LEU A 577 25.81 -16.76 -20.37
CA LEU A 577 25.07 -16.35 -21.57
C LEU A 577 25.15 -17.44 -22.68
N LYS A 578 26.32 -18.03 -22.86
CA LYS A 578 26.52 -19.12 -23.84
C LYS A 578 25.74 -20.38 -23.46
N GLU A 579 25.74 -20.75 -22.17
CA GLU A 579 24.99 -21.91 -21.66
C GLU A 579 23.48 -21.76 -21.84
N THR A 580 22.97 -20.55 -21.71
CA THR A 580 21.54 -20.24 -21.89
C THR A 580 21.16 -19.90 -23.32
N GLY A 581 22.13 -19.84 -24.25
CA GLY A 581 21.90 -19.52 -25.66
C GLY A 581 21.50 -18.04 -25.89
N ILE A 582 21.85 -17.14 -24.97
CA ILE A 582 21.49 -15.72 -25.01
C ILE A 582 22.66 -14.88 -25.51
N ARG A 583 22.35 -13.85 -26.29
CA ARG A 583 23.30 -12.80 -26.68
C ARG A 583 22.78 -11.43 -26.29
N VAL A 584 23.56 -10.71 -25.49
CA VAL A 584 23.26 -9.29 -25.14
C VAL A 584 23.59 -8.43 -26.37
N ARG A 585 22.64 -7.63 -26.81
CA ARG A 585 22.90 -6.59 -27.82
C ARG A 585 23.33 -5.33 -27.08
N ALA A 586 24.42 -4.69 -27.50
CA ALA A 586 24.80 -3.40 -27.00
C ALA A 586 23.61 -2.39 -27.17
N PRO A 587 23.36 -1.50 -26.21
CA PRO A 587 22.42 -0.42 -26.41
C PRO A 587 22.78 0.34 -27.69
N ARG A 588 21.80 0.67 -28.52
CA ARG A 588 22.04 1.62 -29.63
C ARG A 588 22.41 2.94 -28.94
N ALA A 589 23.58 3.49 -29.29
CA ALA A 589 23.90 4.88 -28.95
C ALA A 589 22.82 5.76 -29.59
N GLU A 590 22.02 6.42 -28.76
CA GLU A 590 21.07 7.45 -29.20
C GLU A 590 21.83 8.72 -29.60
#